data_fef3cb3f64a04be83914a0a74fbacb79
#
_entry.id   fef3cb3f64a04be83914a0a74fbacb79
#
_cell.length_a   1.000
_cell.length_b   1.000
_cell.length_c   1.000
_cell.angle_alpha   90.00
_cell.angle_beta   90.00
_cell.angle_gamma   90.00
#
_symmetry.space_group_name_H-M   'P 1'
#
loop_
_entity.id
_entity.type
_entity.pdbx_description
1 polymer ?
#
loop_
_entity_poly.entity_id
_entity_poly.type
_entity_poly.pdbx_seq_one_letter_code
_entity_poly.pdbx_strand_id
1 'polypeptide(L)' 'VVGIIWKDAVFSDKEEAPKPVDMLTVGFLVTENAEQISIAHEVDTSDGEFRGVTSVPRGMVTKITKLGRPVLITYDT' A
#
# COMPACT_ATOMS: atom_id res chain seq x y z
N VAL A 1 -5.26 -1.05 -9.56
CA VAL A 1 -5.01 -1.59 -8.22
C VAL A 1 -3.65 -2.28 -8.20
N VAL A 2 -2.88 -2.00 -7.19
CA VAL A 2 -1.55 -2.60 -7.01
C VAL A 2 -1.45 -3.23 -5.63
N GLY A 3 -0.57 -4.21 -5.51
CA GLY A 3 -0.13 -4.75 -4.23
C GLY A 3 1.37 -4.55 -4.10
N ILE A 4 1.81 -4.15 -2.92
CA ILE A 4 3.23 -4.09 -2.61
C ILE A 4 3.53 -4.96 -1.40
N ILE A 5 4.63 -5.70 -1.49
CA ILE A 5 5.20 -6.42 -0.34
C ILE A 5 6.42 -5.62 0.10
N TRP A 6 6.46 -5.29 1.37
CA TRP A 6 7.51 -4.47 1.94
C TRP A 6 7.88 -4.96 3.33
N LYS A 7 9.09 -4.65 3.75
CA LYS A 7 9.58 -5.05 5.06
C LYS A 7 9.36 -3.94 6.07
N ASP A 8 8.61 -4.27 7.11
CA ASP A 8 8.33 -3.35 8.20
C ASP A 8 9.30 -3.60 9.35
N ALA A 9 9.73 -2.51 9.98
CA ALA A 9 10.55 -2.58 11.17
C ALA A 9 9.70 -3.05 12.35
N VAL A 10 10.30 -3.90 13.18
CA VAL A 10 9.64 -4.43 14.37
C VAL A 10 10.44 -4.01 15.60
N PHE A 11 9.74 -3.47 16.59
CA PHE A 11 10.32 -3.13 17.88
C PHE A 11 10.10 -4.27 18.86
N SER A 12 11.13 -4.55 19.68
CA SER A 12 11.02 -5.47 20.82
C SER A 12 11.67 -4.85 22.04
N ASP A 13 11.00 -4.93 23.17
CA ASP A 13 11.54 -4.53 24.47
C ASP A 13 12.32 -5.64 25.17
N LYS A 14 12.44 -6.78 24.50
CA LYS A 14 13.22 -7.95 24.99
C LYS A 14 14.63 -7.93 24.39
N GLU A 15 15.52 -8.73 24.96
CA GLU A 15 16.89 -8.85 24.47
C GLU A 15 16.99 -9.49 23.07
N GLU A 16 15.96 -10.25 22.67
CA GLU A 16 15.94 -10.86 21.36
C GLU A 16 15.72 -9.79 20.27
N ALA A 17 16.55 -9.84 19.23
CA ALA A 17 16.38 -8.99 18.06
C ALA A 17 15.21 -9.54 17.22
N PRO A 18 14.11 -8.80 17.09
CA PRO A 18 13.01 -9.25 16.26
C PRO A 18 13.37 -9.19 14.78
N LYS A 19 12.80 -10.11 13.99
CA LYS A 19 12.96 -10.08 12.53
C LYS A 19 11.96 -9.10 11.92
N PRO A 20 12.35 -8.32 10.90
CA PRO A 20 11.41 -7.52 10.14
C PRO A 20 10.28 -8.37 9.57
N VAL A 21 9.09 -7.83 9.53
CA VAL A 21 7.87 -8.50 9.04
C VAL A 21 7.58 -8.08 7.62
N ASP A 22 7.23 -9.04 6.77
CA ASP A 22 6.72 -8.74 5.45
C ASP A 22 5.26 -8.30 5.53
N MET A 23 4.99 -7.11 5.00
CA MET A 23 3.65 -6.54 4.95
C MET A 23 3.16 -6.52 3.51
N LEU A 24 1.88 -6.77 3.33
CA LEU A 24 1.21 -6.63 2.03
C LEU A 24 0.24 -5.46 2.11
N THR A 25 0.44 -4.47 1.26
CA THR A 25 -0.48 -3.34 1.11
C THR A 25 -1.09 -3.37 -0.28
N VAL A 26 -2.40 -3.31 -0.35
CA VAL A 26 -3.17 -3.34 -1.61
C VAL A 26 -4.04 -2.10 -1.69
N GLY A 27 -4.11 -1.50 -2.86
CA GLY A 27 -4.97 -0.34 -3.08
C GLY A 27 -4.70 0.36 -4.40
N PHE A 28 -5.05 1.64 -4.43
CA PHE A 28 -4.88 2.48 -5.62
C PHE A 28 -3.51 3.14 -5.59
N LEU A 29 -2.76 3.02 -6.67
CA LEU A 29 -1.46 3.68 -6.78
C LEU A 29 -1.65 5.19 -6.88
N VAL A 30 -1.09 5.92 -5.92
CA VAL A 30 -1.12 7.39 -5.89
C VAL A 30 0.17 7.96 -6.45
N THR A 31 1.31 7.47 -5.97
CA THR A 31 2.62 7.96 -6.35
C THR A 31 3.60 6.79 -6.42
N GLU A 32 4.42 6.80 -7.46
CA GLU A 32 5.55 5.88 -7.60
C GLU A 32 6.74 6.66 -8.13
N ASN A 33 7.79 6.75 -7.35
CA ASN A 33 9.03 7.40 -7.76
C ASN A 33 10.24 6.69 -7.13
N ALA A 34 11.44 7.27 -7.29
CA ALA A 34 12.67 6.67 -6.75
C ALA A 34 12.72 6.65 -5.22
N GLU A 35 11.95 7.48 -4.56
CA GLU A 35 11.98 7.63 -3.12
C GLU A 35 10.92 6.82 -2.40
N GLN A 36 9.70 6.73 -2.97
CA GLN A 36 8.56 6.14 -2.29
C GLN A 36 7.52 5.59 -3.24
N ILE A 37 6.68 4.73 -2.69
CA ILE A 37 5.43 4.27 -3.30
C ILE A 37 4.31 4.62 -2.34
N SER A 38 3.28 5.31 -2.84
CA SER A 38 2.10 5.69 -2.06
C SER A 38 0.86 5.00 -2.60
N ILE A 39 0.11 4.38 -1.70
CA ILE A 39 -1.10 3.62 -2.02
C ILE A 39 -2.25 4.13 -1.18
N ALA A 40 -3.39 4.39 -1.81
CA ALA A 40 -4.62 4.79 -1.13
C ALA A 40 -5.55 3.60 -0.94
N HIS A 41 -6.24 3.56 0.19
CA HIS A 41 -7.25 2.54 0.46
C HIS A 41 -8.57 2.83 -0.24
N GLU A 42 -8.88 4.10 -0.45
CA GLU A 42 -10.16 4.55 -0.97
C GLU A 42 -10.00 5.69 -1.96
N VAL A 43 -10.95 5.77 -2.88
CA VAL A 43 -11.13 6.91 -3.79
C VAL A 43 -12.56 7.40 -3.63
N ASP A 44 -12.73 8.69 -3.36
CA ASP A 44 -14.04 9.31 -3.40
C ASP A 44 -14.41 9.54 -4.88
N THR A 45 -15.42 8.85 -5.37
CA THR A 45 -15.79 8.92 -6.78
C THR A 45 -16.48 10.23 -7.16
N SER A 46 -16.91 11.03 -6.18
CA SER A 46 -17.54 12.32 -6.45
C SER A 46 -16.53 13.42 -6.81
N ASP A 47 -15.33 13.37 -6.24
CA ASP A 47 -14.28 14.38 -6.45
C ASP A 47 -12.94 13.79 -6.89
N GLY A 48 -12.79 12.47 -6.91
CA GLY A 48 -11.55 11.80 -7.28
C GLY A 48 -10.46 11.85 -6.22
N GLU A 49 -10.77 12.28 -5.01
CA GLU A 49 -9.78 12.37 -3.94
C GLU A 49 -9.45 11.01 -3.33
N PHE A 50 -8.17 10.80 -3.06
CA PHE A 50 -7.69 9.60 -2.37
C PHE A 50 -7.78 9.78 -0.86
N ARG A 51 -8.13 8.68 -0.18
CA ARG A 51 -8.19 8.63 1.29
C ARG A 51 -7.42 7.44 1.83
N GLY A 52 -6.88 7.61 3.03
CA GLY A 52 -6.14 6.54 3.69
C GLY A 52 -4.86 6.20 2.95
N VAL A 53 -4.03 7.19 2.66
CA VAL A 53 -2.79 7.00 1.90
C VAL A 53 -1.68 6.48 2.80
N THR A 54 -1.06 5.37 2.37
CA THR A 54 0.15 4.83 2.99
C THR A 54 1.32 5.06 2.05
N SER A 55 2.38 5.65 2.56
CA SER A 55 3.63 5.85 1.81
C SER A 55 4.72 4.94 2.36
N VAL A 56 5.34 4.16 1.49
CA VAL A 56 6.41 3.24 1.85
C VAL A 56 7.69 3.66 1.15
N PRO A 57 8.80 3.83 1.89
CA PRO A 57 10.09 4.12 1.27
C PRO A 57 10.46 3.06 0.23
N ARG A 58 10.93 3.49 -0.93
CA ARG A 58 11.24 2.57 -2.04
C ARG A 58 12.19 1.46 -1.63
N GLY A 59 13.19 1.77 -0.81
CA GLY A 59 14.17 0.80 -0.34
C GLY A 59 13.60 -0.33 0.53
N MET A 60 12.40 -0.16 1.07
CA MET A 60 11.72 -1.17 1.89
C MET A 60 10.78 -2.06 1.07
N VAL A 61 10.53 -1.72 -0.20
CA VAL A 61 9.63 -2.47 -1.07
C VAL A 61 10.39 -3.61 -1.72
N THR A 62 9.91 -4.83 -1.54
CA THR A 62 10.53 -6.03 -2.10
C THR A 62 9.84 -6.52 -3.37
N LYS A 63 8.54 -6.24 -3.52
CA LYS A 63 7.79 -6.64 -4.70
C LYS A 63 6.62 -5.72 -4.95
N ILE A 64 6.37 -5.41 -6.23
CA ILE A 64 5.21 -4.66 -6.70
C ILE A 64 4.46 -5.57 -7.67
N THR A 65 3.15 -5.71 -7.47
CA THR A 65 2.29 -6.49 -8.34
C THR A 65 1.11 -5.64 -8.80
N LYS A 66 0.89 -5.59 -10.11
CA LYS A 66 -0.33 -4.99 -10.66
C LYS A 66 -1.45 -6.02 -10.57
N LEU A 67 -2.52 -5.67 -9.87
CA LEU A 67 -3.65 -6.57 -9.61
C LEU A 67 -4.83 -6.34 -10.56
N GLY A 68 -4.63 -5.51 -11.59
CA GLY A 68 -5.65 -5.18 -12.57
C GLY A 68 -6.37 -3.88 -12.25
N ARG A 69 -7.44 -3.63 -12.97
CA ARG A 69 -8.27 -2.44 -12.78
C ARG A 69 -9.35 -2.69 -11.75
N PRO A 70 -9.69 -1.68 -10.92
CA PRO A 70 -10.83 -1.83 -10.05
C PRO A 70 -12.12 -2.01 -10.86
N VAL A 71 -12.97 -2.91 -10.40
CA VAL A 71 -14.28 -3.12 -10.99
C VAL A 71 -15.29 -2.30 -10.20
N LEU A 72 -15.98 -1.40 -10.90
CA LEU A 72 -17.07 -0.64 -10.30
C LEU A 72 -18.37 -1.43 -10.45
N ILE A 73 -18.94 -1.82 -9.30
CA ILE A 73 -20.23 -2.49 -9.25
C ILE A 73 -21.25 -1.46 -8.81
N THR A 74 -22.27 -1.27 -9.66
CA THR A 74 -23.37 -0.36 -9.33
C THR A 74 -24.62 -1.19 -8.99
N TYR A 75 -25.22 -0.88 -7.86
CA TYR A 75 -26.45 -1.51 -7.43
C TYR A 75 -27.62 -0.56 -7.65
N ASP A 76 -28.63 -1.03 -8.36
CA ASP A 76 -29.89 -0.32 -8.51
C ASP A 76 -30.74 -0.56 -7.26
N THR A 77 -31.25 0.51 -6.67
CA THR A 77 -32.10 0.45 -5.50
C THR A 77 -33.54 0.78 -5.83
#